data_a0d1152831be4dc732e4782bc373103b
#
_entry.id   a0d1152831be4dc732e4782bc373103b
#
_cell.length_a   1.000
_cell.length_b   1.000
_cell.length_c   1.000
_cell.angle_alpha   90.00
_cell.angle_beta   90.00
_cell.angle_gamma   90.00
#
_symmetry.space_group_name_H-M   'P 1'
#
loop_
_entity.id
_entity.type
_entity.pdbx_description
1 polymer ?
#
loop_
_entity_poly.entity_id
_entity_poly.type
_entity_poly.pdbx_seq_one_letter_code
_entity_poly.pdbx_strand_id
1 'polypeptide(L)'
;MFNSISGILSGKTTDSVYVENSGIEWEIFVSALALDTLGTVGKEVKVYTWLYHREDQMRLFGFPNQAERSLFLDLTKVEGVGPRQALKIMSGLNSSSLEKALEEGDIDTLQKAPGVGKKTAQKMILALKGKLTNLNKVSSKGQASVSCEYEDIVT
;
A
#
# COMPACT_ATOMS: atom_id res chain seq x y z
N MET A 1 -7.35 13.88 -6.68
CA MET A 1 -7.26 12.74 -5.75
C MET A 1 -6.09 12.92 -4.80
N PHE A 2 -6.19 12.45 -3.59
CA PHE A 2 -5.17 12.65 -2.55
C PHE A 2 -3.97 11.70 -2.78
N ASN A 3 -2.77 12.24 -2.84
CA ASN A 3 -1.55 11.42 -2.89
C ASN A 3 -1.07 11.03 -1.48
N SER A 4 -1.08 11.99 -0.57
CA SER A 4 -0.66 11.79 0.82
C SER A 4 -1.35 12.76 1.76
N ILE A 5 -1.38 12.39 3.04
CA ILE A 5 -1.83 13.25 4.13
C ILE A 5 -0.70 13.32 5.15
N SER A 6 -0.30 14.52 5.50
CA SER A 6 0.68 14.80 6.54
C SER A 6 0.02 15.54 7.70
N GLY A 7 0.33 15.17 8.91
CA GLY A 7 -0.21 15.79 10.10
C GLY A 7 0.26 15.08 11.36
N ILE A 8 -0.48 15.27 12.43
CA ILE A 8 -0.21 14.61 13.72
C ILE A 8 -1.01 13.31 13.80
N LEU A 9 -0.33 12.23 14.14
CA LEU A 9 -0.99 10.97 14.45
C LEU A 9 -1.76 11.11 15.76
N SER A 10 -3.07 11.33 15.66
CA SER A 10 -3.92 11.63 16.80
C SER A 10 -4.53 10.40 17.47
N GLY A 11 -4.54 9.26 16.78
CA GLY A 11 -5.05 8.01 17.33
C GLY A 11 -4.76 6.81 16.46
N LYS A 12 -4.89 5.63 17.05
CA LYS A 12 -4.80 4.34 16.38
C LYS A 12 -5.93 3.42 16.83
N THR A 13 -6.43 2.61 15.92
CA THR A 13 -7.31 1.48 16.20
C THR A 13 -6.61 0.18 15.81
N THR A 14 -7.34 -0.93 15.73
CA THR A 14 -6.80 -2.21 15.29
C THR A 14 -6.52 -2.28 13.78
N ASP A 15 -7.16 -1.41 13.00
CA ASP A 15 -7.15 -1.44 11.53
C ASP A 15 -7.08 -0.05 10.88
N SER A 16 -7.01 1.00 11.68
CA SER A 16 -6.94 2.38 11.18
C SER A 16 -6.08 3.29 12.03
N VAL A 17 -5.71 4.41 11.46
CA VAL A 17 -5.06 5.52 12.15
C VAL A 17 -5.90 6.78 11.96
N TYR A 18 -5.80 7.70 12.93
CA TYR A 18 -6.34 9.04 12.81
C TYR A 18 -5.19 10.03 12.65
N VAL A 19 -5.28 10.83 11.60
CA VAL A 19 -4.30 11.88 11.30
C VAL A 19 -5.01 13.21 11.31
N GLU A 20 -4.57 14.11 12.18
CA GLU A 20 -5.11 15.46 12.26
C GLU A 20 -4.27 16.40 11.39
N ASN A 21 -4.95 17.09 10.50
CA ASN A 21 -4.40 18.11 9.63
C ASN A 21 -5.37 19.28 9.52
N SER A 22 -4.92 20.48 9.89
CA SER A 22 -5.70 21.72 9.73
C SER A 22 -7.11 21.65 10.33
N GLY A 23 -7.27 21.01 11.47
CA GLY A 23 -8.54 20.87 12.17
C GLY A 23 -9.44 19.72 11.65
N ILE A 24 -8.97 18.95 10.69
CA ILE A 24 -9.66 17.75 10.20
C ILE A 24 -8.91 16.51 10.69
N GLU A 25 -9.62 15.59 11.31
CA GLU A 25 -9.09 14.30 11.70
C GLU A 25 -9.52 13.24 10.68
N TRP A 26 -8.54 12.73 9.94
CA TRP A 26 -8.75 11.75 8.87
C TRP A 26 -8.67 10.34 9.43
N GLU A 27 -9.67 9.53 9.17
CA GLU A 27 -9.61 8.09 9.43
C GLU A 27 -9.04 7.38 8.20
N ILE A 28 -7.93 6.69 8.40
CA ILE A 28 -7.18 6.03 7.33
C ILE A 28 -6.99 4.57 7.68
N PHE A 29 -7.53 3.67 6.86
CA PHE A 29 -7.36 2.23 7.05
C PHE A 29 -5.98 1.78 6.59
N VAL A 30 -5.30 1.02 7.43
CA VAL A 30 -3.92 0.58 7.22
C VAL A 30 -3.78 -0.90 7.56
N SER A 31 -2.70 -1.53 7.06
CA SER A 31 -2.37 -2.89 7.46
C SER A 31 -1.88 -2.94 8.91
N ALA A 32 -1.96 -4.09 9.55
CA ALA A 32 -1.46 -4.28 10.91
C ALA A 32 0.05 -3.98 11.02
N LEU A 33 0.82 -4.33 10.01
CA LEU A 33 2.25 -4.03 9.96
C LEU A 33 2.53 -2.53 9.80
N ALA A 34 1.69 -1.83 9.06
CA ALA A 34 1.79 -0.38 8.89
C ALA A 34 1.49 0.38 10.19
N LEU A 35 0.61 -0.14 11.05
CA LEU A 35 0.34 0.46 12.36
C LEU A 35 1.61 0.63 13.20
N ASP A 36 2.49 -0.35 13.17
CA ASP A 36 3.77 -0.30 13.89
C ASP A 36 4.77 0.63 13.21
N THR A 37 4.75 0.70 11.88
CA THR A 37 5.69 1.48 11.08
C THR A 37 5.38 2.99 11.10
N LEU A 38 4.12 3.37 11.21
CA LEU A 38 3.68 4.77 11.13
C LEU A 38 4.06 5.63 12.34
N GLY A 39 4.56 5.03 13.39
CA GLY A 39 5.08 5.73 14.55
C GLY A 39 4.10 5.81 15.72
N THR A 40 4.36 6.75 16.61
CA THR A 40 3.67 6.88 17.89
C THR A 40 2.64 8.00 17.83
N VAL A 41 1.51 7.81 18.52
CA VAL A 41 0.48 8.84 18.72
C VAL A 41 1.11 10.11 19.30
N GLY A 42 0.77 11.26 18.74
CA GLY A 42 1.29 12.57 19.11
C GLY A 42 2.48 13.05 18.26
N LYS A 43 3.03 12.21 17.40
CA LYS A 43 4.12 12.56 16.47
C LYS A 43 3.61 12.91 15.08
N GLU A 44 4.43 13.64 14.34
CA GLU A 44 4.16 13.91 12.93
C GLU A 44 4.25 12.64 12.11
N VAL A 45 3.35 12.50 11.14
CA VAL A 45 3.29 11.36 10.23
C VAL A 45 2.94 11.82 8.82
N LYS A 46 3.45 11.13 7.84
CA LYS A 46 3.02 11.23 6.44
C LYS A 46 2.52 9.88 5.98
N VAL A 47 1.29 9.85 5.52
CA VAL A 47 0.63 8.63 5.05
C VAL A 47 0.31 8.77 3.57
N TYR A 48 0.79 7.85 2.75
CA TYR A 48 0.41 7.80 1.35
C TYR A 48 -0.94 7.14 1.22
N THR A 49 -1.86 7.75 0.49
CA THR A 49 -3.27 7.40 0.53
C THR A 49 -3.80 6.93 -0.81
N TRP A 50 -4.83 6.12 -0.75
CA TRP A 50 -5.64 5.75 -1.87
C TRP A 50 -7.12 5.81 -1.48
N LEU A 51 -7.91 6.56 -2.24
CA LEU A 51 -9.34 6.72 -2.00
C LEU A 51 -10.12 5.62 -2.72
N TYR A 52 -10.84 4.83 -1.94
CA TYR A 52 -11.81 3.87 -2.43
C TYR A 52 -13.21 4.50 -2.37
N HIS A 53 -13.79 4.75 -3.53
CA HIS A 53 -15.09 5.38 -3.64
C HIS A 53 -16.04 4.51 -4.46
N ARG A 54 -17.17 4.17 -3.86
CA ARG A 54 -18.34 3.53 -4.51
C ARG A 54 -19.60 4.27 -4.15
N GLU A 55 -20.71 3.91 -4.76
CA GLU A 55 -22.02 4.56 -4.52
C GLU A 55 -22.45 4.55 -3.04
N ASP A 56 -22.16 3.44 -2.33
CA ASP A 56 -22.60 3.19 -0.96
C ASP A 56 -21.53 3.45 0.09
N GLN A 57 -20.28 3.68 -0.30
CA GLN A 57 -19.19 3.87 0.65
C GLN A 57 -18.01 4.65 0.09
N MET A 58 -17.32 5.31 1.00
CA MET A 58 -16.07 6.00 0.75
C MET A 58 -15.09 5.64 1.85
N ARG A 59 -13.90 5.15 1.50
CA ARG A 59 -12.85 4.77 2.45
C ARG A 59 -11.49 5.27 1.98
N LEU A 60 -10.70 5.70 2.93
CA LEU A 60 -9.33 6.11 2.70
C LEU A 60 -8.39 5.02 3.21
N PHE A 61 -7.60 4.47 2.33
CA PHE A 61 -6.54 3.51 2.67
C PHE A 61 -5.20 4.22 2.70
N GLY A 62 -4.32 3.81 3.60
CA GLY A 62 -3.03 4.45 3.79
C GLY A 62 -1.87 3.49 3.93
N PHE A 63 -0.70 3.99 3.56
CA PHE A 63 0.54 3.23 3.48
C PHE A 63 1.71 4.09 3.96
N PRO A 64 2.71 3.48 4.62
CA PRO A 64 3.86 4.23 5.14
C PRO A 64 4.78 4.76 4.02
N ASN A 65 4.74 4.15 2.84
CA ASN A 65 5.52 4.58 1.68
C ASN A 65 4.81 4.28 0.36
N GLN A 66 5.32 4.83 -0.72
CA GLN A 66 4.74 4.64 -2.06
C GLN A 66 4.89 3.20 -2.58
N ALA A 67 5.94 2.51 -2.17
CA ALA A 67 6.19 1.13 -2.58
C ALA A 67 5.09 0.18 -2.06
N GLU A 68 4.69 0.33 -0.80
CA GLU A 68 3.60 -0.45 -0.22
C GLU A 68 2.25 -0.11 -0.86
N ARG A 69 2.01 1.16 -1.18
CA ARG A 69 0.80 1.55 -1.92
C ARG A 69 0.74 0.90 -3.30
N SER A 70 1.85 0.88 -4.03
CA SER A 70 1.92 0.24 -5.34
C SER A 70 1.67 -1.27 -5.27
N LEU A 71 2.24 -1.93 -4.27
CA LEU A 71 2.00 -3.36 -4.02
C LEU A 71 0.53 -3.64 -3.70
N PHE A 72 -0.09 -2.82 -2.86
CA PHE A 72 -1.52 -2.91 -2.56
C PHE A 72 -2.37 -2.81 -3.82
N LEU A 73 -2.08 -1.83 -4.68
CA LEU A 73 -2.81 -1.64 -5.93
C LEU A 73 -2.60 -2.82 -6.90
N ASP A 74 -1.40 -3.38 -6.95
CA ASP A 74 -1.12 -4.59 -7.71
C ASP A 74 -1.95 -5.78 -7.20
N LEU A 75 -2.05 -5.95 -5.88
CA LEU A 75 -2.88 -7.00 -5.28
C LEU A 75 -4.37 -6.85 -5.63
N THR A 76 -4.88 -5.63 -5.69
CA THR A 76 -6.29 -5.40 -6.05
C THR A 76 -6.62 -5.72 -7.51
N LYS A 77 -5.63 -5.88 -8.38
CA LYS A 77 -5.80 -6.33 -9.77
C LYS A 77 -6.07 -7.82 -9.89
N VAL A 78 -5.78 -8.58 -8.83
CA VAL A 78 -6.02 -10.03 -8.80
C VAL A 78 -7.52 -10.29 -8.64
N GLU A 79 -8.07 -11.16 -9.48
CA GLU A 79 -9.47 -11.57 -9.39
C GLU A 79 -9.78 -12.19 -8.03
N GLY A 80 -10.81 -11.70 -7.37
CA GLY A 80 -11.22 -12.14 -6.04
C GLY A 80 -10.48 -11.49 -4.88
N VAL A 81 -9.52 -10.59 -5.15
CA VAL A 81 -8.81 -9.82 -4.14
C VAL A 81 -9.30 -8.36 -4.17
N GLY A 82 -10.16 -8.01 -3.25
CA GLY A 82 -10.61 -6.64 -3.05
C GLY A 82 -9.68 -5.86 -2.11
N PRO A 83 -9.96 -4.56 -1.86
CA PRO A 83 -9.13 -3.71 -1.01
C PRO A 83 -8.93 -4.24 0.42
N ARG A 84 -9.98 -4.74 1.05
CA ARG A 84 -9.89 -5.31 2.40
C ARG A 84 -9.05 -6.58 2.43
N GLN A 85 -9.19 -7.45 1.44
CA GLN A 85 -8.41 -8.67 1.33
C GLN A 85 -6.94 -8.36 1.06
N ALA A 86 -6.65 -7.41 0.18
CA ALA A 86 -5.29 -6.93 -0.07
C ALA A 86 -4.63 -6.41 1.23
N LEU A 87 -5.36 -5.66 2.02
CA LEU A 87 -4.86 -5.14 3.29
C LEU A 87 -4.59 -6.26 4.32
N LYS A 88 -5.44 -7.29 4.36
CA LYS A 88 -5.23 -8.49 5.20
C LYS A 88 -3.97 -9.26 4.77
N ILE A 89 -3.76 -9.41 3.47
CA ILE A 89 -2.54 -10.04 2.93
C ILE A 89 -1.30 -9.28 3.38
N MET A 90 -1.31 -7.96 3.25
CA MET A 90 -0.21 -7.10 3.70
C MET A 90 -0.06 -7.02 5.23
N SER A 91 -1.07 -7.43 5.98
CA SER A 91 -0.99 -7.57 7.44
C SER A 91 -0.32 -8.88 7.87
N GLY A 92 -0.40 -9.91 7.06
CA GLY A 92 0.19 -11.22 7.35
C GLY A 92 1.60 -11.42 6.80
N LEU A 93 1.95 -10.72 5.75
CA LEU A 93 3.27 -10.79 5.09
C LEU A 93 3.80 -9.38 4.88
N ASN A 94 5.06 -9.15 5.24
CA ASN A 94 5.71 -7.88 4.89
C ASN A 94 5.90 -7.77 3.37
N SER A 95 6.05 -6.56 2.86
CA SER A 95 6.13 -6.29 1.43
C SER A 95 7.27 -7.02 0.74
N SER A 96 8.45 -7.08 1.36
CA SER A 96 9.61 -7.81 0.80
C SER A 96 9.35 -9.30 0.64
N SER A 97 8.79 -9.94 1.65
CA SER A 97 8.46 -11.38 1.60
C SER A 97 7.35 -11.67 0.59
N LEU A 98 6.37 -10.78 0.51
CA LEU A 98 5.27 -10.90 -0.43
C LEU A 98 5.73 -10.75 -1.88
N GLU A 99 6.52 -9.73 -2.18
CA GLU A 99 7.09 -9.51 -3.53
C GLU A 99 7.97 -10.69 -3.94
N LYS A 100 8.84 -11.15 -3.05
CA LYS A 100 9.72 -12.30 -3.30
C LYS A 100 8.90 -13.58 -3.57
N ALA A 101 7.89 -13.87 -2.77
CA ALA A 101 7.05 -15.04 -2.95
C ALA A 101 6.29 -14.99 -4.28
N LEU A 102 5.82 -13.83 -4.70
CA LEU A 102 5.16 -13.65 -5.99
C LEU A 102 6.12 -13.87 -7.17
N GLU A 103 7.35 -13.35 -7.09
CA GLU A 103 8.35 -13.50 -8.16
C GLU A 103 8.90 -14.94 -8.25
N GLU A 104 9.08 -15.61 -7.13
CA GLU A 104 9.56 -16.99 -7.07
C GLU A 104 8.45 -18.04 -7.29
N GLY A 105 7.18 -17.63 -7.25
CA GLY A 105 6.06 -18.55 -7.33
C GLY A 105 5.89 -19.43 -6.09
N ASP A 106 6.26 -18.92 -4.92
CA ASP A 106 6.22 -19.62 -3.64
C ASP A 106 4.80 -19.61 -3.04
N ILE A 107 4.02 -20.62 -3.39
CA ILE A 107 2.64 -20.79 -2.92
C ILE A 107 2.58 -20.94 -1.39
N ASP A 108 3.51 -21.68 -0.81
CA ASP A 108 3.49 -21.97 0.63
C ASP A 108 3.66 -20.69 1.46
N THR A 109 4.54 -19.81 1.05
CA THR A 109 4.71 -18.50 1.69
C THR A 109 3.46 -17.64 1.52
N LEU A 110 2.87 -17.59 0.34
CA LEU A 110 1.65 -16.81 0.09
C LEU A 110 0.45 -17.31 0.91
N GLN A 111 0.35 -18.61 1.14
CA GLN A 111 -0.72 -19.19 1.97
C GLN A 111 -0.60 -18.83 3.46
N LYS A 112 0.53 -18.31 3.92
CA LYS A 112 0.68 -17.79 5.29
C LYS A 112 -0.12 -16.51 5.52
N ALA A 113 -0.46 -15.79 4.45
CA ALA A 113 -1.30 -14.60 4.56
C ALA A 113 -2.75 -14.97 4.88
N PRO A 114 -3.42 -14.20 5.76
CA PRO A 114 -4.82 -14.45 6.11
C PRO A 114 -5.73 -14.42 4.89
N GLY A 115 -6.58 -15.45 4.75
CA GLY A 115 -7.56 -15.53 3.67
C GLY A 115 -6.98 -15.92 2.30
N VAL A 116 -5.72 -16.30 2.23
CA VAL A 116 -5.08 -16.80 1.00
C VAL A 116 -5.01 -18.32 1.03
N GLY A 117 -5.86 -18.95 0.21
CA GLY A 117 -5.79 -20.37 -0.07
C GLY A 117 -4.90 -20.68 -1.29
N LYS A 118 -4.75 -21.97 -1.60
CA LYS A 118 -3.94 -22.40 -2.74
C LYS A 118 -4.39 -21.79 -4.07
N LYS A 119 -5.70 -21.74 -4.33
CA LYS A 119 -6.26 -21.16 -5.55
C LYS A 119 -5.97 -19.66 -5.65
N THR A 120 -6.15 -18.93 -4.56
CA THR A 120 -5.87 -17.50 -4.50
C THR A 120 -4.38 -17.22 -4.71
N ALA A 121 -3.50 -17.99 -4.07
CA ALA A 121 -2.06 -17.91 -4.27
C ALA A 121 -1.66 -18.15 -5.73
N GLN A 122 -2.23 -19.14 -6.38
CA GLN A 122 -2.00 -19.41 -7.80
C GLN A 122 -2.47 -18.28 -8.70
N LYS A 123 -3.64 -17.70 -8.43
CA LYS A 123 -4.16 -16.53 -9.17
C LYS A 123 -3.25 -15.30 -8.98
N MET A 124 -2.76 -15.08 -7.76
CA MET A 124 -1.83 -13.98 -7.47
C MET A 124 -0.53 -14.13 -8.26
N ILE A 125 0.06 -15.30 -8.27
CA ILE A 125 1.29 -15.58 -9.04
C ILE A 125 1.04 -15.38 -10.53
N LEU A 126 -0.03 -15.94 -11.06
CA LEU A 126 -0.37 -15.82 -12.48
C LEU A 126 -0.57 -14.36 -12.91
N ALA A 127 -1.21 -13.56 -12.07
CA ALA A 127 -1.51 -12.17 -12.37
C ALA A 127 -0.31 -11.23 -12.17
N LEU A 128 0.56 -11.49 -11.20
CA LEU A 128 1.55 -10.53 -10.73
C LEU A 128 3.01 -10.92 -10.96
N LYS A 129 3.34 -12.18 -11.20
CA LYS A 129 4.71 -12.60 -11.47
C LYS A 129 5.28 -11.86 -12.68
N GLY A 130 6.39 -11.15 -12.49
CA GLY A 130 7.02 -10.34 -13.52
C GLY A 130 6.29 -9.03 -13.86
N LYS A 131 5.21 -8.71 -13.15
CA LYS A 131 4.34 -7.54 -13.43
C LYS A 131 4.22 -6.57 -12.26
N LEU A 132 5.01 -6.75 -11.20
CA LEU A 132 4.99 -5.87 -10.03
C LEU A 132 5.51 -4.48 -10.40
N THR A 133 4.72 -3.47 -10.09
CA THR A 133 4.98 -2.07 -10.47
C THR A 133 6.30 -1.55 -9.88
N ASN A 134 6.62 -1.91 -8.65
CA ASN A 134 7.85 -1.48 -7.99
C ASN A 134 9.12 -2.09 -8.60
N LEU A 135 9.08 -3.37 -8.93
CA LEU A 135 10.22 -4.06 -9.52
C LEU A 135 10.53 -3.50 -10.92
N ASN A 136 9.50 -3.17 -11.69
CA ASN A 136 9.65 -2.55 -12.98
C ASN A 136 10.26 -1.14 -12.91
N LYS A 137 9.97 -0.38 -11.84
CA LYS A 137 10.59 0.95 -11.61
C LYS A 137 12.06 0.86 -11.24
N VAL A 138 12.47 -0.19 -10.53
CA VAL A 138 13.87 -0.41 -10.17
C VAL A 138 14.69 -0.80 -11.40
N SER A 139 14.12 -1.60 -12.29
CA SER A 139 14.78 -1.99 -13.54
C SER A 139 14.95 -0.82 -14.52
N SER A 140 14.06 0.17 -14.49
CA SER A 140 14.12 1.35 -15.35
C SER A 140 15.00 2.48 -14.81
N LYS A 141 15.40 2.45 -13.54
CA LYS A 141 16.31 3.43 -12.94
C LYS A 141 17.79 3.17 -13.25
N GLY A 142 18.12 2.11 -13.99
CA GLY A 142 19.46 1.83 -14.47
C GLY A 142 19.88 2.64 -15.70
N GLN A 143 19.01 3.40 -16.32
CA GLN A 143 19.29 4.29 -17.45
C GLN A 143 18.36 5.49 -17.43
N ALA A 144 18.74 6.53 -16.78
CA ALA A 144 18.63 7.94 -17.15
C ALA A 144 18.70 8.83 -15.91
N SER A 145 19.83 9.43 -15.69
CA SER A 145 19.92 10.71 -15.03
C SER A 145 19.25 11.75 -15.92
N VAL A 146 17.99 11.99 -15.71
CA VAL A 146 17.35 13.20 -16.23
C VAL A 146 17.13 14.10 -15.03
N SER A 147 17.99 15.10 -14.94
CA SER A 147 17.74 16.28 -14.12
C SER A 147 16.41 16.88 -14.58
N CYS A 148 15.36 16.69 -13.81
CA CYS A 148 14.19 17.52 -13.92
C CYS A 148 14.54 18.84 -13.22
N GLU A 149 15.02 19.80 -13.98
CA GLU A 149 14.96 21.18 -13.56
C GLU A 149 13.48 21.55 -13.48
N TYR A 150 13.04 21.82 -12.27
CA TYR A 150 11.78 22.52 -12.04
C TYR A 150 11.98 23.97 -12.49
N GLU A 151 11.53 24.29 -13.66
CA GLU A 151 11.30 25.69 -13.98
C GLU A 151 10.03 26.12 -13.24
N ASP A 152 10.21 26.92 -12.21
CA ASP A 152 9.12 27.68 -11.59
C ASP A 152 8.53 28.60 -12.67
N ILE A 153 7.37 28.25 -13.18
CA ILE A 153 6.58 29.16 -13.99
C ILE A 153 5.91 30.13 -12.99
N VAL A 154 6.55 31.28 -12.80
CA VAL A 154 5.95 32.42 -12.11
C VAL A 154 5.22 33.24 -13.16
N THR A 155 3.91 33.21 -13.11
CA THR A 155 3.08 34.22 -13.78
C THR A 155 2.78 35.35 -12.85
#